data_6615e78af5a2cad1a50a9bbe1f08ee2a
#
_entry.id   6615e78af5a2cad1a50a9bbe1f08ee2a
#
_cell.length_a   1.000
_cell.length_b   1.000
_cell.length_c   1.000
_cell.angle_alpha   90.00
_cell.angle_beta   90.00
_cell.angle_gamma   90.00
#
_symmetry.space_group_name_H-M   'P 1'
#
loop_
_entity.id
_entity.type
_entity.pdbx_description
1 polymer ?
#
loop_
_entity_poly.entity_id
_entity_poly.type
_entity_poly.pdbx_seq_one_letter_code
_entity_poly.pdbx_strand_id
1 'polypeptide(L)'
;MTAFPARCDMLVTNGHVLTMDAGFTAFGEGAVAVSDGRIAAVGPMAEAAGVAAREVIDARGGIILPGFVNTHCHAAMVLFRGLADDRPLDGFLKAVWAAEAAHVTPATVRAGAALGFAEMALGGVTHVVDMYFHPDATVEAARHVGIGLTAGPVFIGFDGIDHLPWAERMRFAEDFVARHRGAEGVDLMLMPHSAYTLDAGQLAEVTALSERLGVPVHIHAAEAPSELALVAAQHGTTPVRALDRAGMIRPGTLLAHAVHLDDAEIALVAERGVSMAHCPLSNAKLASGTARLCDIRAAGAVAALGTDGAASGNDLDMFRTMRLAAQMAILASGAPEVLPARDIVAMATRGGARAAGLGGRKGRLSAGMDADLIVVDLTSPHLIPSYDPYSSLVYSAGRSDVVHVIARGRPIVAGRRIVADVASDIAAVRAVAARISASDLRT
;
A
#
# COMPACT_ATOMS: atom_id res chain seq x y z
N MET A 1 26.77 -10.28 -7.42
CA MET A 1 26.04 -11.03 -6.37
C MET A 1 26.92 -11.12 -5.16
N THR A 2 26.40 -11.02 -3.96
CA THR A 2 27.17 -11.14 -2.72
C THR A 2 27.25 -12.63 -2.36
N ALA A 3 28.43 -13.13 -2.00
CA ALA A 3 28.59 -14.52 -1.58
C ALA A 3 27.74 -14.84 -0.32
N PHE A 4 27.23 -16.04 -0.24
CA PHE A 4 26.49 -16.48 0.95
C PHE A 4 27.41 -16.54 2.18
N PRO A 5 26.93 -16.05 3.33
CA PRO A 5 27.69 -16.11 4.57
C PRO A 5 27.76 -17.55 5.10
N ALA A 6 28.77 -17.89 5.87
CA ALA A 6 28.86 -19.20 6.52
C ALA A 6 27.72 -19.44 7.54
N ARG A 7 27.17 -18.37 8.12
CA ARG A 7 26.04 -18.40 9.08
C ARG A 7 25.08 -17.28 8.82
N CYS A 8 23.78 -17.54 9.06
CA CYS A 8 22.72 -16.52 9.00
C CYS A 8 21.61 -16.81 10.02
N ASP A 9 20.70 -15.86 10.20
CA ASP A 9 19.55 -16.03 11.09
C ASP A 9 18.48 -16.90 10.44
N MET A 10 18.19 -16.62 9.14
CA MET A 10 17.20 -17.36 8.37
C MET A 10 17.75 -17.65 6.97
N LEU A 11 17.45 -18.85 6.45
CA LEU A 11 17.73 -19.24 5.07
C LEU A 11 16.42 -19.71 4.41
N VAL A 12 15.97 -19.01 3.37
CA VAL A 12 14.84 -19.44 2.54
C VAL A 12 15.40 -20.16 1.33
N THR A 13 14.98 -21.41 1.11
CA THR A 13 15.60 -22.36 0.16
C THR A 13 14.59 -22.91 -0.82
N ASN A 14 15.08 -23.59 -1.85
CA ASN A 14 14.31 -24.43 -2.79
C ASN A 14 13.15 -23.67 -3.45
N GLY A 15 13.35 -22.41 -3.84
CA GLY A 15 12.34 -21.61 -4.50
C GLY A 15 12.80 -21.02 -5.82
N HIS A 16 11.83 -20.66 -6.66
CA HIS A 16 12.05 -19.81 -7.82
C HIS A 16 12.17 -18.36 -7.34
N VAL A 17 13.40 -17.85 -7.23
CA VAL A 17 13.65 -16.50 -6.69
C VAL A 17 13.49 -15.45 -7.78
N LEU A 18 12.59 -14.49 -7.56
CA LEU A 18 12.41 -13.29 -8.36
C LEU A 18 12.96 -12.08 -7.60
N THR A 19 14.12 -11.57 -7.98
CA THR A 19 14.79 -10.51 -7.22
C THR A 19 14.10 -9.16 -7.32
N MET A 20 13.32 -8.94 -8.37
CA MET A 20 12.68 -7.66 -8.72
C MET A 20 13.67 -6.49 -8.85
N ASP A 21 14.94 -6.76 -9.12
CA ASP A 21 15.93 -5.75 -9.48
C ASP A 21 15.64 -5.13 -10.87
N ALA A 22 16.45 -4.16 -11.30
CA ALA A 22 16.25 -3.50 -12.61
C ALA A 22 16.32 -4.47 -13.81
N GLY A 23 17.15 -5.52 -13.70
CA GLY A 23 17.33 -6.55 -14.73
C GLY A 23 16.33 -7.69 -14.66
N PHE A 24 15.43 -7.71 -13.66
CA PHE A 24 14.54 -8.84 -13.37
C PHE A 24 15.31 -10.16 -13.22
N THR A 25 16.45 -10.11 -12.53
CA THR A 25 17.25 -11.31 -12.25
C THR A 25 16.40 -12.36 -11.53
N ALA A 26 16.47 -13.60 -12.02
CA ALA A 26 15.73 -14.71 -11.44
C ALA A 26 16.62 -15.96 -11.32
N PHE A 27 16.34 -16.79 -10.30
CA PHE A 27 17.02 -18.06 -10.08
C PHE A 27 15.96 -19.15 -10.01
N GLY A 28 15.96 -20.09 -10.96
CA GLY A 28 14.99 -21.19 -11.03
C GLY A 28 15.02 -22.08 -9.78
N GLU A 29 16.22 -22.34 -9.26
CA GLU A 29 16.46 -22.93 -7.94
C GLU A 29 17.36 -21.98 -7.17
N GLY A 30 16.76 -21.20 -6.29
CA GLY A 30 17.46 -20.14 -5.57
C GLY A 30 17.25 -20.20 -4.06
N ALA A 31 18.06 -19.37 -3.38
CA ALA A 31 17.99 -19.17 -1.93
C ALA A 31 18.19 -17.69 -1.57
N VAL A 32 17.68 -17.33 -0.40
CA VAL A 32 17.85 -16.01 0.24
C VAL A 32 18.32 -16.21 1.68
N ALA A 33 19.49 -15.66 2.00
CA ALA A 33 20.01 -15.62 3.37
C ALA A 33 19.67 -14.28 4.03
N VAL A 34 19.23 -14.33 5.29
CA VAL A 34 18.85 -13.17 6.09
C VAL A 34 19.69 -13.14 7.36
N SER A 35 20.25 -11.97 7.69
CA SER A 35 20.97 -11.69 8.93
C SER A 35 20.62 -10.29 9.43
N ASP A 36 20.41 -10.16 10.73
CA ASP A 36 20.13 -8.87 11.39
C ASP A 36 18.98 -8.07 10.72
N GLY A 37 17.92 -8.79 10.29
CA GLY A 37 16.76 -8.19 9.65
C GLY A 37 16.98 -7.72 8.21
N ARG A 38 18.14 -8.04 7.61
CA ARG A 38 18.52 -7.66 6.24
C ARG A 38 18.83 -8.87 5.37
N ILE A 39 18.67 -8.70 4.08
CA ILE A 39 19.12 -9.68 3.10
C ILE A 39 20.66 -9.69 3.11
N ALA A 40 21.25 -10.82 3.49
CA ALA A 40 22.70 -11.02 3.48
C ALA A 40 23.20 -11.46 2.10
N ALA A 41 22.46 -12.39 1.45
CA ALA A 41 22.77 -12.87 0.11
C ALA A 41 21.50 -13.37 -0.59
N VAL A 42 21.53 -13.37 -1.92
CA VAL A 42 20.54 -13.98 -2.78
C VAL A 42 21.25 -14.56 -4.01
N GLY A 43 20.89 -15.77 -4.41
CA GLY A 43 21.56 -16.44 -5.53
C GLY A 43 21.07 -17.87 -5.77
N PRO A 44 21.78 -18.63 -6.63
CA PRO A 44 21.49 -20.02 -6.86
C PRO A 44 21.57 -20.86 -5.59
N MET A 45 20.70 -21.86 -5.45
CA MET A 45 20.67 -22.76 -4.28
C MET A 45 22.02 -23.44 -4.04
N ALA A 46 22.75 -23.79 -5.09
CA ALA A 46 24.06 -24.43 -4.99
C ALA A 46 25.10 -23.58 -4.22
N GLU A 47 25.01 -22.25 -4.31
CA GLU A 47 25.90 -21.33 -3.59
C GLU A 47 25.53 -21.19 -2.09
N ALA A 48 24.33 -21.59 -1.71
CA ALA A 48 23.88 -21.62 -0.31
C ALA A 48 24.19 -22.95 0.40
N ALA A 49 24.81 -23.91 -0.30
CA ALA A 49 25.17 -25.21 0.26
C ALA A 49 26.16 -25.04 1.43
N GLY A 50 25.81 -25.61 2.60
CA GLY A 50 26.65 -25.53 3.79
C GLY A 50 26.45 -24.28 4.65
N VAL A 51 25.56 -23.34 4.29
CA VAL A 51 25.18 -22.22 5.16
C VAL A 51 24.46 -22.75 6.41
N ALA A 52 24.99 -22.43 7.58
CA ALA A 52 24.36 -22.75 8.86
C ALA A 52 23.33 -21.66 9.23
N ALA A 53 22.04 -21.97 9.21
CA ALA A 53 20.96 -21.04 9.56
C ALA A 53 20.31 -21.45 10.90
N ARG A 54 19.84 -20.45 11.68
CA ARG A 54 19.03 -20.70 12.88
C ARG A 54 17.65 -21.21 12.51
N GLU A 55 17.08 -20.66 11.42
CA GLU A 55 15.80 -21.04 10.87
C GLU A 55 15.94 -21.33 9.38
N VAL A 56 15.30 -22.38 8.88
CA VAL A 56 15.26 -22.72 7.46
C VAL A 56 13.80 -22.78 7.03
N ILE A 57 13.48 -22.02 5.98
CA ILE A 57 12.17 -22.05 5.33
C ILE A 57 12.36 -22.70 3.96
N ASP A 58 11.75 -23.85 3.76
CA ASP A 58 11.74 -24.56 2.47
C ASP A 58 10.54 -24.06 1.63
N ALA A 59 10.82 -23.38 0.53
CA ALA A 59 9.81 -22.88 -0.40
C ALA A 59 9.18 -23.98 -1.26
N ARG A 60 9.72 -25.21 -1.26
CA ARG A 60 9.17 -26.39 -1.95
C ARG A 60 8.87 -26.15 -3.43
N GLY A 61 9.73 -25.44 -4.14
CA GLY A 61 9.54 -25.06 -5.54
C GLY A 61 8.61 -23.87 -5.76
N GLY A 62 8.12 -23.24 -4.70
CA GLY A 62 7.32 -22.02 -4.75
C GLY A 62 8.13 -20.80 -5.19
N ILE A 63 7.46 -19.67 -5.36
CA ILE A 63 8.09 -18.41 -5.73
C ILE A 63 8.53 -17.66 -4.47
N ILE A 64 9.81 -17.22 -4.45
CA ILE A 64 10.36 -16.31 -3.44
C ILE A 64 10.53 -14.95 -4.10
N LEU A 65 9.86 -13.91 -3.58
CA LEU A 65 9.95 -12.55 -4.13
C LEU A 65 9.87 -11.51 -3.01
N PRO A 66 10.21 -10.22 -3.29
CA PRO A 66 10.01 -9.16 -2.30
C PRO A 66 8.57 -9.10 -1.84
N GLY A 67 8.35 -8.78 -0.58
CA GLY A 67 7.01 -8.50 -0.07
C GLY A 67 6.35 -7.34 -0.81
N PHE A 68 5.03 -7.40 -0.95
CA PHE A 68 4.27 -6.33 -1.58
C PHE A 68 4.27 -5.07 -0.72
N VAL A 69 4.28 -3.92 -1.41
CA VAL A 69 4.10 -2.60 -0.81
C VAL A 69 2.77 -2.05 -1.27
N ASN A 70 1.82 -1.97 -0.34
CA ASN A 70 0.52 -1.34 -0.57
C ASN A 70 0.66 0.17 -0.39
N THR A 71 0.58 0.94 -1.47
CA THR A 71 0.92 2.37 -1.48
C THR A 71 -0.23 3.30 -1.14
N HIS A 72 -1.42 2.78 -0.91
CA HIS A 72 -2.57 3.53 -0.42
C HIS A 72 -3.57 2.62 0.26
N CYS A 73 -3.89 2.93 1.51
CA CYS A 73 -4.85 2.18 2.30
C CYS A 73 -5.48 3.06 3.38
N HIS A 74 -6.65 2.61 3.84
CA HIS A 74 -7.35 3.04 5.05
C HIS A 74 -7.64 1.79 5.88
N ALA A 75 -6.61 1.23 6.53
CA ALA A 75 -6.67 -0.11 7.13
C ALA A 75 -7.80 -0.27 8.13
N ALA A 76 -8.06 0.77 8.95
CA ALA A 76 -9.14 0.74 9.95
C ALA A 76 -10.55 0.68 9.32
N MET A 77 -10.70 1.02 8.02
CA MET A 77 -12.00 0.94 7.34
C MET A 77 -12.52 -0.50 7.12
N VAL A 78 -11.80 -1.53 7.56
CA VAL A 78 -12.38 -2.88 7.70
C VAL A 78 -13.61 -2.89 8.62
N LEU A 79 -13.72 -1.90 9.54
CA LEU A 79 -14.89 -1.66 10.37
C LEU A 79 -16.18 -1.44 9.56
N PHE A 80 -16.06 -0.91 8.36
CA PHE A 80 -17.16 -0.46 7.49
C PHE A 80 -17.28 -1.27 6.20
N ARG A 81 -16.59 -2.40 6.12
CA ARG A 81 -16.63 -3.31 4.95
C ARG A 81 -18.06 -3.69 4.61
N GLY A 82 -18.48 -3.42 3.38
CA GLY A 82 -19.81 -3.76 2.88
C GLY A 82 -20.94 -2.85 3.39
N LEU A 83 -20.63 -1.76 4.10
CA LEU A 83 -21.63 -0.85 4.65
C LEU A 83 -22.28 0.05 3.58
N ALA A 84 -21.52 0.46 2.58
CA ALA A 84 -21.92 1.47 1.60
C ALA A 84 -21.73 0.98 0.15
N ASP A 85 -22.00 -0.30 -0.10
CA ASP A 85 -21.94 -0.89 -1.43
C ASP A 85 -23.00 -0.30 -2.37
N ASP A 86 -22.76 -0.41 -3.69
CA ASP A 86 -23.67 0.00 -4.76
C ASP A 86 -24.00 1.52 -4.75
N ARG A 87 -23.05 2.36 -4.34
CA ARG A 87 -23.17 3.82 -4.30
C ARG A 87 -22.03 4.49 -5.06
N PRO A 88 -22.28 5.63 -5.75
CA PRO A 88 -21.19 6.47 -6.27
C PRO A 88 -20.42 7.13 -5.12
N LEU A 89 -19.23 7.69 -5.42
CA LEU A 89 -18.29 8.23 -4.42
C LEU A 89 -18.93 9.17 -3.39
N ASP A 90 -19.76 10.13 -3.81
CA ASP A 90 -20.41 11.09 -2.92
C ASP A 90 -21.42 10.43 -1.97
N GLY A 91 -22.20 9.48 -2.47
CA GLY A 91 -23.12 8.67 -1.67
C GLY A 91 -22.38 7.72 -0.70
N PHE A 92 -21.26 7.14 -1.16
CA PHE A 92 -20.37 6.34 -0.36
C PHE A 92 -19.78 7.18 0.79
N LEU A 93 -19.15 8.33 0.48
CA LEU A 93 -18.53 9.20 1.50
C LEU A 93 -19.55 9.65 2.55
N LYS A 94 -20.76 10.04 2.13
CA LYS A 94 -21.82 10.43 3.08
C LYS A 94 -22.17 9.33 4.07
N ALA A 95 -22.30 8.09 3.61
CA ALA A 95 -22.63 6.95 4.47
C ALA A 95 -21.46 6.57 5.39
N VAL A 96 -20.23 6.55 4.86
CA VAL A 96 -19.03 6.19 5.61
C VAL A 96 -18.71 7.24 6.66
N TRP A 97 -18.71 8.54 6.32
CA TRP A 97 -18.44 9.62 7.29
C TRP A 97 -19.46 9.64 8.44
N ALA A 98 -20.73 9.33 8.17
CA ALA A 98 -21.72 9.21 9.23
C ALA A 98 -21.40 8.06 10.19
N ALA A 99 -20.97 6.92 9.66
CA ALA A 99 -20.55 5.76 10.47
C ALA A 99 -19.24 6.04 11.23
N GLU A 100 -18.28 6.71 10.59
CA GLU A 100 -17.03 7.12 11.23
C GLU A 100 -17.27 8.07 12.41
N ALA A 101 -18.07 9.12 12.21
CA ALA A 101 -18.41 10.06 13.27
C ALA A 101 -19.06 9.39 14.51
N ALA A 102 -19.80 8.30 14.28
CA ALA A 102 -20.48 7.58 15.37
C ALA A 102 -19.58 6.50 16.05
N HIS A 103 -18.58 5.96 15.37
CA HIS A 103 -17.93 4.72 15.82
C HIS A 103 -16.40 4.77 15.83
N VAL A 104 -15.76 5.77 15.22
CA VAL A 104 -14.30 5.88 15.19
C VAL A 104 -13.80 6.49 16.49
N THR A 105 -12.87 5.78 17.12
CA THR A 105 -12.12 6.18 18.32
C THR A 105 -10.72 5.61 18.20
N PRO A 106 -9.71 6.07 18.96
CA PRO A 106 -8.39 5.46 18.95
C PRO A 106 -8.41 3.93 19.14
N ALA A 107 -9.28 3.43 20.03
CA ALA A 107 -9.40 2.00 20.30
C ALA A 107 -9.98 1.21 19.11
N THR A 108 -11.03 1.74 18.45
CA THR A 108 -11.63 1.09 17.28
C THR A 108 -10.72 1.18 16.06
N VAL A 109 -9.97 2.28 15.88
CA VAL A 109 -8.93 2.42 14.84
C VAL A 109 -7.83 1.38 15.06
N ARG A 110 -7.32 1.24 16.30
CA ARG A 110 -6.30 0.23 16.58
C ARG A 110 -6.78 -1.18 16.22
N ALA A 111 -7.98 -1.56 16.65
CA ALA A 111 -8.52 -2.89 16.38
C ALA A 111 -8.80 -3.10 14.87
N GLY A 112 -9.42 -2.12 14.20
CA GLY A 112 -9.68 -2.17 12.76
C GLY A 112 -8.39 -2.24 11.96
N ALA A 113 -7.40 -1.41 12.28
CA ALA A 113 -6.11 -1.42 11.61
C ALA A 113 -5.35 -2.74 11.83
N ALA A 114 -5.36 -3.30 13.05
CA ALA A 114 -4.74 -4.59 13.32
C ALA A 114 -5.35 -5.72 12.47
N LEU A 115 -6.68 -5.74 12.33
CA LEU A 115 -7.36 -6.71 11.46
C LEU A 115 -7.04 -6.47 9.98
N GLY A 116 -7.03 -5.21 9.51
CA GLY A 116 -6.66 -4.85 8.14
C GLY A 116 -5.22 -5.23 7.81
N PHE A 117 -4.29 -4.95 8.72
CA PHE A 117 -2.88 -5.33 8.57
C PHE A 117 -2.67 -6.85 8.58
N ALA A 118 -3.41 -7.58 9.41
CA ALA A 118 -3.39 -9.04 9.39
C ALA A 118 -3.89 -9.61 8.06
N GLU A 119 -4.97 -9.04 7.50
CA GLU A 119 -5.47 -9.42 6.16
C GLU A 119 -4.44 -9.15 5.08
N MET A 120 -3.82 -7.96 5.06
CA MET A 120 -2.78 -7.59 4.12
C MET A 120 -1.53 -8.47 4.27
N ALA A 121 -1.09 -8.76 5.49
CA ALA A 121 0.05 -9.64 5.75
C ALA A 121 -0.22 -11.05 5.20
N LEU A 122 -1.39 -11.63 5.43
CA LEU A 122 -1.80 -12.92 4.85
C LEU A 122 -1.80 -12.91 3.32
N GLY A 123 -1.95 -11.73 2.69
CA GLY A 123 -1.87 -11.50 1.25
C GLY A 123 -0.46 -11.11 0.75
N GLY A 124 0.59 -11.20 1.58
CA GLY A 124 1.97 -10.95 1.15
C GLY A 124 2.43 -9.51 1.26
N VAL A 125 1.65 -8.62 1.87
CA VAL A 125 2.07 -7.22 2.11
C VAL A 125 3.03 -7.17 3.29
N THR A 126 4.19 -6.55 3.09
CA THR A 126 5.19 -6.31 4.15
C THR A 126 5.30 -4.85 4.55
N HIS A 127 4.77 -3.94 3.72
CA HIS A 127 4.73 -2.51 4.02
C HIS A 127 3.46 -1.87 3.44
N VAL A 128 2.86 -0.94 4.19
CA VAL A 128 1.64 -0.23 3.79
C VAL A 128 1.78 1.27 4.02
N VAL A 129 1.27 2.07 3.08
CA VAL A 129 1.02 3.51 3.26
C VAL A 129 -0.44 3.66 3.68
N ASP A 130 -0.66 3.99 4.95
CA ASP A 130 -2.00 4.06 5.55
C ASP A 130 -2.36 5.49 5.92
N MET A 131 -3.44 5.99 5.35
CA MET A 131 -4.00 7.32 5.60
C MET A 131 -5.25 7.19 6.45
N TYR A 132 -5.17 7.43 7.75
CA TYR A 132 -6.36 7.41 8.59
C TYR A 132 -6.22 8.30 9.82
N PHE A 133 -7.35 8.63 10.45
CA PHE A 133 -7.39 9.37 11.71
C PHE A 133 -6.79 8.54 12.86
N HIS A 134 -6.36 9.21 13.91
CA HIS A 134 -5.68 8.59 15.07
C HIS A 134 -4.44 7.77 14.69
N PRO A 135 -3.47 8.35 13.97
CA PRO A 135 -2.33 7.61 13.42
C PRO A 135 -1.45 6.93 14.48
N ASP A 136 -1.43 7.40 15.73
CA ASP A 136 -0.74 6.69 16.83
C ASP A 136 -1.33 5.30 17.06
N ALA A 137 -2.66 5.16 17.00
CA ALA A 137 -3.35 3.86 17.11
C ALA A 137 -3.04 2.94 15.93
N THR A 138 -2.89 3.50 14.73
CA THR A 138 -2.45 2.76 13.53
C THR A 138 -1.00 2.26 13.70
N VAL A 139 -0.11 3.08 14.24
CA VAL A 139 1.27 2.69 14.55
C VAL A 139 1.32 1.53 15.55
N GLU A 140 0.51 1.58 16.62
CA GLU A 140 0.40 0.48 17.58
C GLU A 140 -0.06 -0.82 16.92
N ALA A 141 -1.07 -0.76 16.06
CA ALA A 141 -1.58 -1.90 15.30
C ALA A 141 -0.52 -2.50 14.37
N ALA A 142 0.23 -1.67 13.64
CA ALA A 142 1.29 -2.13 12.76
C ALA A 142 2.42 -2.82 13.52
N ARG A 143 2.83 -2.30 14.68
CA ARG A 143 3.82 -2.92 15.57
C ARG A 143 3.33 -4.26 16.11
N HIS A 144 2.05 -4.35 16.49
CA HIS A 144 1.44 -5.58 16.98
C HIS A 144 1.45 -6.68 15.91
N VAL A 145 1.08 -6.38 14.67
CA VAL A 145 1.09 -7.33 13.55
C VAL A 145 2.50 -7.60 13.03
N GLY A 146 3.43 -6.66 13.19
CA GLY A 146 4.79 -6.74 12.70
C GLY A 146 4.99 -6.24 11.26
N ILE A 147 3.97 -5.62 10.65
CA ILE A 147 4.05 -5.05 9.29
C ILE A 147 4.77 -3.70 9.29
N GLY A 148 5.42 -3.36 8.17
CA GLY A 148 5.98 -2.02 7.97
C GLY A 148 4.88 -1.01 7.65
N LEU A 149 5.03 0.21 8.12
CA LEU A 149 4.02 1.25 8.01
C LEU A 149 4.63 2.59 7.58
N THR A 150 4.02 3.23 6.59
CA THR A 150 4.12 4.67 6.38
C THR A 150 2.82 5.29 6.85
N ALA A 151 2.86 6.15 7.87
CA ALA A 151 1.70 6.79 8.46
C ALA A 151 1.92 8.29 8.63
N GLY A 152 0.85 9.02 8.86
CA GLY A 152 0.92 10.43 9.17
C GLY A 152 -0.40 11.05 9.56
N PRO A 153 -0.35 12.29 10.06
CA PRO A 153 -1.54 13.05 10.38
C PRO A 153 -2.37 13.34 9.14
N VAL A 154 -3.67 13.14 9.23
CA VAL A 154 -4.63 13.55 8.20
C VAL A 154 -4.94 15.03 8.36
N PHE A 155 -4.99 15.77 7.25
CA PHE A 155 -5.42 17.17 7.21
C PHE A 155 -6.75 17.27 6.45
N ILE A 156 -7.72 17.90 7.09
CA ILE A 156 -9.04 18.18 6.55
C ILE A 156 -9.47 19.57 7.02
N GLY A 157 -10.08 20.37 6.15
CA GLY A 157 -10.35 21.78 6.40
C GLY A 157 -11.61 22.08 7.19
N PHE A 158 -12.35 21.06 7.61
CA PHE A 158 -13.55 21.16 8.43
C PHE A 158 -13.41 20.30 9.70
N ASP A 159 -14.42 20.31 10.57
CA ASP A 159 -14.43 19.51 11.79
C ASP A 159 -14.45 18.02 11.43
N GLY A 160 -13.30 17.36 11.61
CA GLY A 160 -13.11 15.93 11.35
C GLY A 160 -13.52 15.10 12.56
N ILE A 161 -13.49 13.77 12.40
CA ILE A 161 -13.86 12.82 13.48
C ILE A 161 -12.91 12.85 14.69
N ASP A 162 -11.77 13.48 14.56
CA ASP A 162 -10.79 13.74 15.62
C ASP A 162 -11.02 15.07 16.36
N HIS A 163 -11.98 15.86 15.90
CA HIS A 163 -12.37 17.16 16.45
C HIS A 163 -11.20 18.13 16.68
N LEU A 164 -10.16 18.05 15.85
CA LEU A 164 -8.99 18.94 15.95
C LEU A 164 -9.22 20.21 15.12
N PRO A 165 -9.27 21.40 15.75
CA PRO A 165 -9.19 22.68 15.05
C PRO A 165 -7.90 22.76 14.21
N TRP A 166 -7.91 23.52 13.11
CA TRP A 166 -6.79 23.57 12.16
C TRP A 166 -5.43 23.83 12.82
N ALA A 167 -5.33 24.82 13.70
CA ALA A 167 -4.09 25.14 14.38
C ALA A 167 -3.59 24.02 15.31
N GLU A 168 -4.51 23.25 15.89
CA GLU A 168 -4.15 22.08 16.72
C GLU A 168 -3.74 20.90 15.85
N ARG A 169 -4.40 20.71 14.71
CA ARG A 169 -4.03 19.70 13.72
C ARG A 169 -2.61 19.92 13.20
N MET A 170 -2.22 21.19 12.95
CA MET A 170 -0.86 21.53 12.54
C MET A 170 0.17 21.20 13.64
N ARG A 171 -0.12 21.55 14.90
CA ARG A 171 0.74 21.18 16.05
C ARG A 171 0.82 19.69 16.27
N PHE A 172 -0.34 18.99 16.23
CA PHE A 172 -0.37 17.52 16.30
C PHE A 172 0.52 16.86 15.25
N ALA A 173 0.54 17.41 14.04
CA ALA A 173 1.39 16.89 12.97
C ALA A 173 2.89 17.03 13.29
N GLU A 174 3.32 18.18 13.83
CA GLU A 174 4.70 18.36 14.28
C GLU A 174 5.08 17.37 15.39
N ASP A 175 4.21 17.24 16.38
CA ASP A 175 4.41 16.33 17.52
C ASP A 175 4.42 14.87 17.09
N PHE A 176 3.53 14.46 16.19
CA PHE A 176 3.50 13.10 15.65
C PHE A 176 4.80 12.76 14.91
N VAL A 177 5.23 13.66 14.02
CA VAL A 177 6.49 13.49 13.28
C VAL A 177 7.67 13.41 14.24
N ALA A 178 7.72 14.25 15.26
CA ALA A 178 8.80 14.24 16.25
C ALA A 178 8.84 12.93 17.04
N ARG A 179 7.67 12.38 17.46
CA ARG A 179 7.57 11.13 18.22
C ARG A 179 7.98 9.90 17.42
N HIS A 180 7.66 9.87 16.12
CA HIS A 180 7.82 8.66 15.32
C HIS A 180 9.00 8.71 14.34
N ARG A 181 9.72 9.83 14.24
CA ARG A 181 10.91 9.93 13.40
C ARG A 181 11.99 8.95 13.83
N GLY A 182 12.36 8.05 12.91
CA GLY A 182 13.35 7.01 13.17
C GLY A 182 12.84 5.83 13.99
N ALA A 183 11.55 5.75 14.28
CA ALA A 183 10.95 4.59 14.94
C ALA A 183 11.04 3.35 14.03
N GLU A 184 11.41 2.20 14.60
CA GLU A 184 11.55 0.95 13.85
C GLU A 184 10.23 0.58 13.15
N GLY A 185 10.31 0.32 11.85
CA GLY A 185 9.19 -0.10 11.03
C GLY A 185 8.16 0.97 10.72
N VAL A 186 8.43 2.23 11.09
CA VAL A 186 7.53 3.38 10.82
C VAL A 186 8.25 4.40 9.96
N ASP A 187 7.64 4.72 8.84
CA ASP A 187 8.02 5.81 7.95
C ASP A 187 6.90 6.86 7.97
N LEU A 188 7.20 8.09 7.56
CA LEU A 188 6.32 9.23 7.78
C LEU A 188 5.96 9.93 6.47
N MET A 189 4.68 10.26 6.30
CA MET A 189 4.15 11.20 5.31
C MET A 189 3.16 12.14 5.97
N LEU A 190 3.02 13.39 5.50
CA LEU A 190 1.87 14.22 5.80
C LEU A 190 0.74 13.82 4.86
N MET A 191 -0.48 13.73 5.38
CA MET A 191 -1.60 13.15 4.68
C MET A 191 -2.78 14.13 4.54
N PRO A 192 -2.64 15.24 3.76
CA PRO A 192 -3.78 16.04 3.37
C PRO A 192 -4.78 15.16 2.61
N HIS A 193 -6.09 15.29 2.96
CA HIS A 193 -7.08 14.40 2.39
C HIS A 193 -7.22 14.62 0.88
N SER A 194 -7.54 15.83 0.46
CA SER A 194 -7.75 16.15 -0.95
C SER A 194 -7.86 17.67 -1.18
N ALA A 195 -7.79 18.10 -2.45
CA ALA A 195 -7.99 19.50 -2.81
C ALA A 195 -9.44 20.00 -2.63
N TYR A 196 -10.45 19.10 -2.56
CA TYR A 196 -11.84 19.52 -2.30
C TYR A 196 -12.18 19.62 -0.81
N THR A 197 -11.34 19.11 0.07
CA THR A 197 -11.50 19.20 1.53
C THR A 197 -10.61 20.24 2.19
N LEU A 198 -9.70 20.85 1.43
CA LEU A 198 -8.75 21.86 1.87
C LEU A 198 -8.82 23.07 0.94
N ASP A 199 -8.78 24.27 1.52
CA ASP A 199 -8.64 25.49 0.73
C ASP A 199 -7.18 25.73 0.28
N ALA A 200 -6.97 26.72 -0.59
CA ALA A 200 -5.64 27.01 -1.14
C ALA A 200 -4.62 27.43 -0.08
N GLY A 201 -5.05 28.13 0.97
CA GLY A 201 -4.20 28.51 2.10
C GLY A 201 -3.76 27.30 2.91
N GLN A 202 -4.70 26.42 3.23
CA GLN A 202 -4.47 25.18 3.95
C GLN A 202 -3.53 24.23 3.19
N LEU A 203 -3.71 24.08 1.88
CA LEU A 203 -2.79 23.31 1.03
C LEU A 203 -1.37 23.89 1.07
N ALA A 204 -1.23 25.21 0.98
CA ALA A 204 0.07 25.88 1.06
C ALA A 204 0.72 25.72 2.45
N GLU A 205 -0.05 25.79 3.54
CA GLU A 205 0.44 25.57 4.89
C GLU A 205 0.96 24.15 5.10
N VAL A 206 0.23 23.12 4.60
CA VAL A 206 0.68 21.71 4.66
C VAL A 206 1.94 21.52 3.82
N THR A 207 2.02 22.17 2.65
CA THR A 207 3.25 22.14 1.82
C THR A 207 4.44 22.71 2.58
N ALA A 208 4.28 23.90 3.18
CA ALA A 208 5.33 24.53 3.97
C ALA A 208 5.73 23.69 5.20
N LEU A 209 4.75 23.04 5.85
CA LEU A 209 5.01 22.12 6.97
C LEU A 209 5.83 20.90 6.49
N SER A 210 5.47 20.30 5.36
CA SER A 210 6.18 19.18 4.75
C SER A 210 7.64 19.54 4.44
N GLU A 211 7.88 20.74 3.89
CA GLU A 211 9.24 21.26 3.63
C GLU A 211 10.04 21.45 4.92
N ARG A 212 9.46 22.14 5.88
CA ARG A 212 10.11 22.40 7.18
C ARG A 212 10.46 21.12 7.93
N LEU A 213 9.58 20.11 7.89
CA LEU A 213 9.80 18.83 8.55
C LEU A 213 10.64 17.87 7.70
N GLY A 214 10.82 18.10 6.40
CA GLY A 214 11.47 17.15 5.49
C GLY A 214 10.70 15.82 5.40
N VAL A 215 9.36 15.88 5.38
CA VAL A 215 8.46 14.73 5.35
C VAL A 215 7.64 14.76 4.06
N PRO A 216 7.59 13.67 3.27
CA PRO A 216 6.82 13.60 2.03
C PRO A 216 5.31 13.80 2.26
N VAL A 217 4.56 13.93 1.15
CA VAL A 217 3.10 14.13 1.18
C VAL A 217 2.41 12.98 0.45
N HIS A 218 1.30 12.50 1.02
CA HIS A 218 0.36 11.57 0.38
C HIS A 218 -1.05 12.18 0.36
N ILE A 219 -1.71 12.20 -0.81
CA ILE A 219 -2.98 12.90 -1.02
C ILE A 219 -3.84 12.22 -2.09
N HIS A 220 -5.18 12.19 -1.90
CA HIS A 220 -6.11 11.82 -2.96
C HIS A 220 -6.16 12.93 -4.02
N ALA A 221 -6.11 12.57 -5.29
CA ALA A 221 -6.16 13.54 -6.38
C ALA A 221 -6.80 12.97 -7.65
N ALA A 222 -7.71 13.72 -8.23
CA ALA A 222 -8.37 13.43 -9.50
C ALA A 222 -9.00 12.02 -9.54
N GLU A 223 -9.68 11.64 -8.46
CA GLU A 223 -10.28 10.32 -8.30
C GLU A 223 -11.55 10.16 -9.10
N ALA A 224 -12.49 11.13 -9.01
CA ALA A 224 -13.82 11.01 -9.60
C ALA A 224 -14.29 12.32 -10.25
N PRO A 225 -15.25 12.27 -11.21
CA PRO A 225 -15.79 13.48 -11.84
C PRO A 225 -16.39 14.47 -10.84
N SER A 226 -17.00 14.00 -9.75
CA SER A 226 -17.53 14.86 -8.68
C SER A 226 -16.43 15.67 -7.98
N GLU A 227 -15.27 15.07 -7.72
CA GLU A 227 -14.11 15.79 -7.19
C GLU A 227 -13.66 16.91 -8.13
N LEU A 228 -13.56 16.62 -9.44
CA LEU A 228 -13.16 17.63 -10.43
C LEU A 228 -14.08 18.84 -10.39
N ALA A 229 -15.40 18.62 -10.28
CA ALA A 229 -16.39 19.69 -10.20
C ALA A 229 -16.26 20.52 -8.92
N LEU A 230 -16.05 19.87 -7.77
CA LEU A 230 -15.85 20.54 -6.47
C LEU A 230 -14.58 21.38 -6.48
N VAL A 231 -13.46 20.83 -6.95
CA VAL A 231 -12.18 21.54 -7.02
C VAL A 231 -12.25 22.69 -8.04
N ALA A 232 -12.91 22.51 -9.18
CA ALA A 232 -13.10 23.59 -10.13
C ALA A 232 -13.92 24.75 -9.54
N ALA A 233 -14.96 24.46 -8.75
CA ALA A 233 -15.75 25.47 -8.05
C ALA A 233 -14.94 26.20 -6.95
N GLN A 234 -14.11 25.47 -6.19
CA GLN A 234 -13.37 26.01 -5.04
C GLN A 234 -12.06 26.70 -5.46
N HIS A 235 -11.30 26.11 -6.41
CA HIS A 235 -9.96 26.53 -6.78
C HIS A 235 -9.86 27.12 -8.21
N GLY A 236 -10.94 27.05 -9.01
CA GLY A 236 -10.96 27.53 -10.39
C GLY A 236 -10.05 26.73 -11.34
N THR A 237 -9.75 25.47 -11.02
CA THR A 237 -8.83 24.62 -11.79
C THR A 237 -9.05 23.13 -11.47
N THR A 238 -8.23 22.25 -12.06
CA THR A 238 -8.25 20.80 -11.77
C THR A 238 -7.51 20.47 -10.46
N PRO A 239 -7.74 19.27 -9.88
CA PRO A 239 -7.07 18.85 -8.65
C PRO A 239 -5.54 18.94 -8.72
N VAL A 240 -4.93 18.36 -9.75
CA VAL A 240 -3.45 18.35 -9.86
C VAL A 240 -2.89 19.76 -10.02
N ARG A 241 -3.58 20.64 -10.77
CA ARG A 241 -3.15 22.05 -10.93
C ARG A 241 -3.35 22.88 -9.66
N ALA A 242 -4.40 22.57 -8.87
CA ALA A 242 -4.56 23.19 -7.55
C ALA A 242 -3.40 22.82 -6.61
N LEU A 243 -3.02 21.54 -6.60
CA LEU A 243 -1.86 21.05 -5.84
C LEU A 243 -0.54 21.64 -6.33
N ASP A 244 -0.35 21.82 -7.65
CA ASP A 244 0.85 22.45 -8.21
C ASP A 244 0.96 23.93 -7.79
N ARG A 245 -0.16 24.69 -7.84
CA ARG A 245 -0.21 26.07 -7.34
C ARG A 245 0.15 26.19 -5.86
N ALA A 246 -0.19 25.18 -5.07
CA ALA A 246 0.18 25.10 -3.65
C ALA A 246 1.62 24.60 -3.42
N GLY A 247 2.40 24.31 -4.48
CA GLY A 247 3.76 23.79 -4.41
C GLY A 247 3.85 22.32 -3.97
N MET A 248 2.73 21.59 -4.00
CA MET A 248 2.67 20.21 -3.52
C MET A 248 3.09 19.20 -4.61
N ILE A 249 3.03 19.54 -5.89
CA ILE A 249 3.48 18.69 -7.01
C ILE A 249 5.00 18.75 -7.12
N ARG A 250 5.69 17.84 -6.41
CA ARG A 250 7.15 17.82 -6.26
C ARG A 250 7.66 16.39 -5.91
N PRO A 251 8.99 16.13 -6.00
CA PRO A 251 9.53 14.84 -5.60
C PRO A 251 9.14 14.46 -4.16
N GLY A 252 8.74 13.21 -3.96
CA GLY A 252 8.24 12.70 -2.68
C GLY A 252 6.73 12.80 -2.50
N THR A 253 6.01 13.49 -3.38
CA THR A 253 4.54 13.46 -3.36
C THR A 253 4.02 12.16 -3.97
N LEU A 254 3.05 11.54 -3.29
CA LEU A 254 2.34 10.36 -3.71
C LEU A 254 0.85 10.70 -3.89
N LEU A 255 0.36 10.64 -5.13
CA LEU A 255 -1.05 10.86 -5.46
C LEU A 255 -1.80 9.53 -5.42
N ALA A 256 -2.84 9.42 -4.62
CA ALA A 256 -3.77 8.29 -4.69
C ALA A 256 -4.76 8.50 -5.85
N HIS A 257 -5.13 7.42 -6.50
CA HIS A 257 -6.07 7.29 -7.63
C HIS A 257 -5.55 7.86 -8.96
N ALA A 258 -5.41 9.17 -9.10
CA ALA A 258 -4.98 9.88 -10.32
C ALA A 258 -5.68 9.37 -11.59
N VAL A 259 -7.02 9.22 -11.51
CA VAL A 259 -7.86 8.65 -12.59
C VAL A 259 -8.02 9.63 -13.74
N HIS A 260 -8.34 10.88 -13.41
CA HIS A 260 -8.75 11.91 -14.37
C HIS A 260 -7.62 12.93 -14.60
N LEU A 261 -6.51 12.49 -15.19
CA LEU A 261 -5.40 13.37 -15.60
C LEU A 261 -5.49 13.67 -17.11
N ASP A 262 -5.32 14.92 -17.49
CA ASP A 262 -5.09 15.29 -18.90
C ASP A 262 -3.60 15.07 -19.31
N ASP A 263 -3.27 15.22 -20.59
CA ASP A 263 -1.92 15.00 -21.10
C ASP A 263 -0.90 15.93 -20.46
N ALA A 264 -1.28 17.19 -20.21
CA ALA A 264 -0.39 18.17 -19.59
C ALA A 264 -0.15 17.86 -18.10
N GLU A 265 -1.14 17.32 -17.41
CA GLU A 265 -1.01 16.88 -16.01
C GLU A 265 -0.18 15.60 -15.89
N ILE A 266 -0.32 14.66 -16.81
CA ILE A 266 0.56 13.48 -16.89
C ILE A 266 2.01 13.90 -17.09
N ALA A 267 2.26 14.82 -18.03
CA ALA A 267 3.60 15.38 -18.26
C ALA A 267 4.15 16.09 -17.01
N LEU A 268 3.33 16.91 -16.36
CA LEU A 268 3.69 17.64 -15.13
C LEU A 268 4.07 16.69 -13.98
N VAL A 269 3.25 15.68 -13.74
CA VAL A 269 3.49 14.66 -12.68
C VAL A 269 4.80 13.92 -12.94
N ALA A 270 5.07 13.54 -14.19
CA ALA A 270 6.29 12.86 -14.58
C ALA A 270 7.53 13.78 -14.45
N GLU A 271 7.46 15.01 -14.96
CA GLU A 271 8.54 15.99 -14.91
C GLU A 271 8.93 16.34 -13.46
N ARG A 272 7.94 16.50 -12.59
CA ARG A 272 8.13 16.81 -11.17
C ARG A 272 8.50 15.61 -10.31
N GLY A 273 8.61 14.41 -10.87
CA GLY A 273 9.00 13.21 -10.15
C GLY A 273 7.99 12.77 -9.08
N VAL A 274 6.71 13.05 -9.30
CA VAL A 274 5.61 12.64 -8.44
C VAL A 274 5.28 11.17 -8.68
N SER A 275 4.86 10.45 -7.64
CA SER A 275 4.45 9.06 -7.71
C SER A 275 2.93 8.92 -7.64
N MET A 276 2.41 7.82 -8.17
CA MET A 276 0.98 7.49 -8.18
C MET A 276 0.72 6.14 -7.51
N ALA A 277 -0.28 6.09 -6.64
CA ALA A 277 -0.88 4.87 -6.10
C ALA A 277 -2.17 4.57 -6.89
N HIS A 278 -2.13 3.63 -7.83
CA HIS A 278 -3.29 3.19 -8.60
C HIS A 278 -4.15 2.23 -7.76
N CYS A 279 -5.43 2.56 -7.59
CA CYS A 279 -6.39 1.84 -6.76
C CYS A 279 -7.54 1.24 -7.59
N PRO A 280 -7.27 0.26 -8.48
CA PRO A 280 -8.23 -0.18 -9.48
C PRO A 280 -9.51 -0.80 -8.89
N LEU A 281 -9.42 -1.46 -7.72
CA LEU A 281 -10.59 -2.07 -7.07
C LEU A 281 -11.59 -1.02 -6.61
N SER A 282 -11.13 0.00 -5.91
CA SER A 282 -11.96 1.12 -5.47
C SER A 282 -12.50 1.91 -6.66
N ASN A 283 -11.63 2.29 -7.61
CA ASN A 283 -12.01 3.06 -8.79
C ASN A 283 -13.11 2.35 -9.61
N ALA A 284 -13.01 1.03 -9.77
CA ALA A 284 -14.02 0.24 -10.48
C ALA A 284 -15.33 0.16 -9.71
N LYS A 285 -15.27 -0.11 -8.39
CA LYS A 285 -16.48 -0.27 -7.56
C LYS A 285 -17.26 1.02 -7.39
N LEU A 286 -16.57 2.15 -7.21
CA LEU A 286 -17.19 3.48 -7.05
C LEU A 286 -17.51 4.14 -8.40
N ALA A 287 -17.26 3.44 -9.52
CA ALA A 287 -17.42 3.99 -10.87
C ALA A 287 -16.64 5.31 -11.09
N SER A 288 -15.50 5.46 -10.41
CA SER A 288 -14.65 6.65 -10.52
C SER A 288 -14.01 6.78 -11.91
N GLY A 289 -13.83 5.67 -12.63
CA GLY A 289 -13.27 5.64 -13.98
C GLY A 289 -12.02 4.74 -14.08
N THR A 290 -11.36 4.81 -15.24
CA THR A 290 -10.13 4.04 -15.52
C THR A 290 -8.96 5.00 -15.66
N ALA A 291 -7.98 4.88 -14.76
CA ALA A 291 -6.76 5.68 -14.82
C ALA A 291 -5.95 5.39 -16.10
N ARG A 292 -5.34 6.41 -16.66
CA ARG A 292 -4.45 6.35 -17.83
C ARG A 292 -3.07 5.79 -17.45
N LEU A 293 -3.07 4.61 -16.82
CA LEU A 293 -1.90 3.98 -16.21
C LEU A 293 -0.73 3.81 -17.19
N CYS A 294 -1.03 3.41 -18.42
CA CYS A 294 0.00 3.20 -19.44
C CYS A 294 0.64 4.52 -19.87
N ASP A 295 -0.13 5.58 -20.07
CA ASP A 295 0.36 6.91 -20.44
C ASP A 295 1.21 7.51 -19.32
N ILE A 296 0.76 7.40 -18.08
CA ILE A 296 1.49 7.85 -16.88
C ILE A 296 2.85 7.15 -16.77
N ARG A 297 2.90 5.84 -16.99
CA ARG A 297 4.15 5.09 -17.01
C ARG A 297 5.04 5.43 -18.21
N ALA A 298 4.45 5.59 -19.38
CA ALA A 298 5.18 5.98 -20.59
C ALA A 298 5.81 7.37 -20.46
N ALA A 299 5.17 8.29 -19.76
CA ALA A 299 5.74 9.59 -19.41
C ALA A 299 6.88 9.53 -18.38
N GLY A 300 7.13 8.37 -17.76
CA GLY A 300 8.22 8.15 -16.79
C GLY A 300 7.85 8.35 -15.33
N ALA A 301 6.60 8.66 -15.02
CA ALA A 301 6.14 8.75 -13.64
C ALA A 301 6.15 7.36 -12.95
N VAL A 302 6.38 7.36 -11.64
CA VAL A 302 6.35 6.14 -10.84
C VAL A 302 4.91 5.77 -10.56
N ALA A 303 4.45 4.67 -11.16
CA ALA A 303 3.15 4.09 -10.84
C ALA A 303 3.33 2.88 -9.91
N ALA A 304 2.55 2.85 -8.84
CA ALA A 304 2.49 1.77 -7.86
C ALA A 304 1.02 1.36 -7.64
N LEU A 305 0.78 0.34 -6.83
CA LEU A 305 -0.55 -0.20 -6.57
C LEU A 305 -0.97 0.05 -5.12
N GLY A 306 -2.24 0.43 -4.93
CA GLY A 306 -2.89 0.54 -3.64
C GLY A 306 -4.22 -0.21 -3.63
N THR A 307 -4.61 -0.74 -2.47
CA THR A 307 -5.91 -1.41 -2.30
C THR A 307 -7.04 -0.43 -2.02
N ASP A 308 -6.68 0.76 -1.53
CA ASP A 308 -7.61 1.66 -0.85
C ASP A 308 -8.22 1.00 0.42
N GLY A 309 -9.28 1.55 0.98
CA GLY A 309 -9.96 1.00 2.16
C GLY A 309 -10.86 -0.20 1.83
N ALA A 310 -11.05 -1.08 2.82
CA ALA A 310 -11.98 -2.19 2.68
C ALA A 310 -13.46 -1.76 2.60
N ALA A 311 -13.78 -0.53 2.90
CA ALA A 311 -15.11 0.03 2.66
C ALA A 311 -15.35 0.28 1.18
N SER A 312 -14.35 0.79 0.43
CA SER A 312 -14.45 1.11 -0.99
C SER A 312 -14.13 -0.06 -1.93
N GLY A 313 -13.19 -0.96 -1.54
CA GLY A 313 -12.75 -2.11 -2.36
C GLY A 313 -13.25 -3.47 -1.88
N ASN A 314 -13.86 -3.58 -0.71
CA ASN A 314 -14.29 -4.76 0.03
C ASN A 314 -13.19 -5.71 0.48
N ASP A 315 -11.98 -5.65 -0.06
CA ASP A 315 -10.83 -6.41 0.42
C ASP A 315 -9.51 -5.61 0.32
N LEU A 316 -8.45 -6.16 0.94
CA LEU A 316 -7.12 -5.57 0.97
C LEU A 316 -6.12 -6.52 0.28
N ASP A 317 -6.53 -7.11 -0.86
CA ASP A 317 -5.80 -8.15 -1.59
C ASP A 317 -4.99 -7.58 -2.77
N MET A 318 -3.66 -7.59 -2.64
CA MET A 318 -2.76 -7.11 -3.69
C MET A 318 -2.76 -8.00 -4.95
N PHE A 319 -3.08 -9.30 -4.86
CA PHE A 319 -3.22 -10.15 -6.06
C PHE A 319 -4.42 -9.73 -6.90
N ARG A 320 -5.56 -9.45 -6.26
CA ARG A 320 -6.74 -8.93 -6.96
C ARG A 320 -6.46 -7.54 -7.54
N THR A 321 -5.77 -6.69 -6.79
CA THR A 321 -5.35 -5.36 -7.25
C THR A 321 -4.46 -5.46 -8.48
N MET A 322 -3.44 -6.32 -8.47
CA MET A 322 -2.55 -6.58 -9.61
C MET A 322 -3.32 -7.08 -10.83
N ARG A 323 -4.19 -8.07 -10.65
CA ARG A 323 -5.00 -8.66 -11.73
C ARG A 323 -5.91 -7.63 -12.37
N LEU A 324 -6.64 -6.87 -11.56
CA LEU A 324 -7.56 -5.86 -12.08
C LEU A 324 -6.82 -4.70 -12.77
N ALA A 325 -5.68 -4.25 -12.23
CA ALA A 325 -4.85 -3.24 -12.87
C ALA A 325 -4.40 -3.68 -14.28
N ALA A 326 -3.95 -4.93 -14.43
CA ALA A 326 -3.59 -5.50 -15.73
C ALA A 326 -4.79 -5.56 -16.68
N GLN A 327 -5.93 -6.08 -16.22
CA GLN A 327 -7.13 -6.24 -17.05
C GLN A 327 -7.71 -4.91 -17.49
N MET A 328 -7.79 -3.91 -16.60
CA MET A 328 -8.27 -2.57 -16.94
C MET A 328 -7.35 -1.87 -17.95
N ALA A 329 -6.03 -2.00 -17.80
CA ALA A 329 -5.06 -1.45 -18.75
C ALA A 329 -5.21 -2.07 -20.15
N ILE A 330 -5.37 -3.40 -20.22
CA ILE A 330 -5.61 -4.13 -21.48
C ILE A 330 -6.94 -3.67 -22.12
N LEU A 331 -8.01 -3.60 -21.35
CA LEU A 331 -9.32 -3.17 -21.88
C LEU A 331 -9.29 -1.72 -22.36
N ALA A 332 -8.61 -0.83 -21.64
CA ALA A 332 -8.52 0.59 -22.01
C ALA A 332 -7.66 0.81 -23.27
N SER A 333 -6.59 0.02 -23.46
CA SER A 333 -5.68 0.15 -24.61
C SER A 333 -6.09 -0.67 -25.82
N GLY A 334 -6.86 -1.74 -25.63
CA GLY A 334 -7.14 -2.73 -26.67
C GLY A 334 -5.91 -3.61 -27.06
N ALA A 335 -4.82 -3.55 -26.30
CA ALA A 335 -3.56 -4.22 -26.57
C ALA A 335 -3.15 -5.12 -25.38
N PRO A 336 -3.12 -6.45 -25.54
CA PRO A 336 -2.83 -7.36 -24.43
C PRO A 336 -1.38 -7.26 -23.91
N GLU A 337 -0.46 -6.76 -24.73
CA GLU A 337 0.95 -6.56 -24.39
C GLU A 337 1.29 -5.23 -23.73
N VAL A 338 0.33 -4.33 -23.55
CA VAL A 338 0.58 -2.94 -23.07
C VAL A 338 1.22 -2.89 -21.68
N LEU A 339 0.90 -3.88 -20.84
CA LEU A 339 1.39 -3.93 -19.45
C LEU A 339 1.72 -5.39 -19.08
N PRO A 340 2.94 -5.87 -19.37
CA PRO A 340 3.36 -7.23 -19.07
C PRO A 340 3.24 -7.58 -17.57
N ALA A 341 2.93 -8.84 -17.24
CA ALA A 341 2.76 -9.32 -15.89
C ALA A 341 3.94 -8.97 -14.95
N ARG A 342 5.17 -9.08 -15.44
CA ARG A 342 6.38 -8.70 -14.69
C ARG A 342 6.38 -7.23 -14.26
N ASP A 343 5.81 -6.34 -15.07
CA ASP A 343 5.73 -4.91 -14.76
C ASP A 343 4.66 -4.62 -13.70
N ILE A 344 3.55 -5.37 -13.72
CA ILE A 344 2.54 -5.33 -12.66
C ILE A 344 3.14 -5.79 -11.33
N VAL A 345 3.89 -6.90 -11.30
CA VAL A 345 4.58 -7.35 -10.07
C VAL A 345 5.61 -6.30 -9.63
N ALA A 346 6.29 -5.65 -10.58
CA ALA A 346 7.19 -4.55 -10.25
C ALA A 346 6.48 -3.35 -9.63
N MET A 347 5.25 -3.01 -10.05
CA MET A 347 4.44 -1.95 -9.43
C MET A 347 4.05 -2.30 -7.98
N ALA A 348 3.77 -3.57 -7.69
CA ALA A 348 3.43 -4.05 -6.34
C ALA A 348 4.65 -4.20 -5.42
N THR A 349 5.86 -4.19 -5.94
CA THR A 349 7.11 -4.42 -5.19
C THR A 349 8.04 -3.20 -5.26
N ARG A 350 9.03 -3.16 -6.17
CA ARG A 350 10.01 -2.07 -6.28
C ARG A 350 9.38 -0.72 -6.64
N GLY A 351 8.33 -0.72 -7.42
CA GLY A 351 7.54 0.48 -7.75
C GLY A 351 6.87 1.03 -6.53
N GLY A 352 6.19 0.17 -5.75
CA GLY A 352 5.57 0.54 -4.48
C GLY A 352 6.58 1.09 -3.48
N ALA A 353 7.71 0.40 -3.30
CA ALA A 353 8.78 0.88 -2.43
C ALA A 353 9.33 2.24 -2.89
N ARG A 354 9.51 2.45 -4.19
CA ARG A 354 9.96 3.74 -4.74
C ARG A 354 8.93 4.84 -4.51
N ALA A 355 7.65 4.55 -4.74
CA ALA A 355 6.55 5.50 -4.55
C ALA A 355 6.41 5.93 -3.08
N ALA A 356 6.64 5.01 -2.14
CA ALA A 356 6.65 5.28 -0.70
C ALA A 356 7.96 5.89 -0.18
N GLY A 357 8.94 6.22 -1.06
CA GLY A 357 10.24 6.75 -0.64
C GLY A 357 11.20 5.72 -0.05
N LEU A 358 10.89 4.43 -0.17
CA LEU A 358 11.60 3.31 0.46
C LEU A 358 12.50 2.52 -0.52
N GLY A 359 12.62 2.95 -1.78
CA GLY A 359 13.34 2.21 -2.84
C GLY A 359 14.81 1.92 -2.56
N GLY A 360 15.44 2.65 -1.62
CA GLY A 360 16.79 2.36 -1.13
C GLY A 360 16.87 1.18 -0.17
N ARG A 361 15.75 0.75 0.43
CA ARG A 361 15.70 -0.27 1.49
C ARG A 361 14.82 -1.47 1.15
N LYS A 362 13.76 -1.31 0.34
CA LYS A 362 12.69 -2.28 0.11
C LYS A 362 12.40 -2.50 -1.37
N GLY A 363 11.57 -3.51 -1.66
CA GLY A 363 10.98 -3.76 -2.97
C GLY A 363 11.82 -4.60 -3.92
N ARG A 364 13.00 -5.08 -3.49
CA ARG A 364 13.84 -6.01 -4.23
C ARG A 364 14.64 -6.91 -3.30
N LEU A 365 14.97 -8.12 -3.75
CA LEU A 365 15.88 -9.02 -3.05
C LEU A 365 17.33 -8.71 -3.48
N SER A 366 18.05 -7.98 -2.64
CA SER A 366 19.44 -7.61 -2.86
C SER A 366 20.14 -7.46 -1.51
N ALA A 367 21.41 -7.84 -1.43
CA ALA A 367 22.17 -7.71 -0.19
C ALA A 367 22.13 -6.29 0.38
N GLY A 368 21.95 -6.17 1.68
CA GLY A 368 21.81 -4.92 2.44
C GLY A 368 20.39 -4.33 2.48
N MET A 369 19.45 -4.82 1.66
CA MET A 369 18.04 -4.43 1.74
C MET A 369 17.38 -5.01 3.00
N ASP A 370 16.31 -4.38 3.47
CA ASP A 370 15.47 -4.95 4.52
C ASP A 370 14.97 -6.34 4.07
N ALA A 371 14.98 -7.32 4.94
CA ALA A 371 14.53 -8.67 4.61
C ALA A 371 13.00 -8.73 4.63
N ASP A 372 12.40 -8.12 3.61
CA ASP A 372 10.98 -8.14 3.31
C ASP A 372 10.75 -9.05 2.12
N LEU A 373 10.25 -10.27 2.36
CA LEU A 373 10.05 -11.26 1.31
C LEU A 373 8.84 -12.16 1.61
N ILE A 374 8.32 -12.75 0.55
CA ILE A 374 7.20 -13.69 0.64
C ILE A 374 7.52 -14.97 -0.11
N VAL A 375 6.86 -16.05 0.32
CA VAL A 375 6.88 -17.35 -0.36
C VAL A 375 5.46 -17.65 -0.83
N VAL A 376 5.30 -17.86 -2.14
CA VAL A 376 4.04 -18.22 -2.78
C VAL A 376 4.12 -19.67 -3.25
N ASP A 377 3.21 -20.51 -2.76
CA ASP A 377 3.10 -21.92 -3.13
C ASP A 377 2.60 -22.06 -4.59
N LEU A 378 3.16 -22.98 -5.35
CA LEU A 378 2.75 -23.30 -6.73
C LEU A 378 2.11 -24.68 -6.86
N THR A 379 1.82 -25.38 -5.76
CA THR A 379 1.32 -26.76 -5.79
C THR A 379 -0.20 -26.87 -5.93
N SER A 380 -0.93 -25.78 -5.76
CA SER A 380 -2.39 -25.75 -5.90
C SER A 380 -2.82 -25.99 -7.36
N PRO A 381 -3.94 -26.72 -7.61
CA PRO A 381 -4.36 -27.07 -8.98
C PRO A 381 -4.54 -25.89 -9.93
N HIS A 382 -4.96 -24.72 -9.44
CA HIS A 382 -5.14 -23.49 -10.26
C HIS A 382 -3.82 -22.82 -10.65
N LEU A 383 -2.68 -23.30 -10.14
CA LEU A 383 -1.33 -22.80 -10.45
C LEU A 383 -0.53 -23.78 -11.33
N ILE A 384 -1.11 -24.91 -11.72
CA ILE A 384 -0.44 -25.95 -12.50
C ILE A 384 -1.05 -26.03 -13.89
N PRO A 385 -0.22 -25.95 -14.98
CA PRO A 385 1.21 -25.71 -14.99
C PRO A 385 1.56 -24.21 -14.83
N SER A 386 2.79 -23.91 -14.36
CA SER A 386 3.34 -22.56 -14.29
C SER A 386 4.47 -22.43 -15.30
N TYR A 387 4.22 -21.78 -16.44
CA TYR A 387 5.22 -21.54 -17.49
C TYR A 387 6.00 -20.24 -17.29
N ASP A 388 5.34 -19.24 -16.69
CA ASP A 388 5.90 -17.94 -16.33
C ASP A 388 5.46 -17.56 -14.92
N PRO A 389 6.39 -17.39 -13.97
CA PRO A 389 6.08 -17.08 -12.59
C PRO A 389 5.38 -15.73 -12.43
N TYR A 390 5.68 -14.74 -13.28
CA TYR A 390 4.99 -13.44 -13.24
C TYR A 390 3.54 -13.57 -13.68
N SER A 391 3.27 -14.32 -14.74
CA SER A 391 1.92 -14.62 -15.20
C SER A 391 1.14 -15.36 -14.12
N SER A 392 1.77 -16.35 -13.47
CA SER A 392 1.13 -17.08 -12.36
C SER A 392 0.77 -16.18 -11.21
N LEU A 393 1.65 -15.25 -10.80
CA LEU A 393 1.39 -14.29 -9.73
C LEU A 393 0.24 -13.34 -10.06
N VAL A 394 0.17 -12.82 -11.29
CA VAL A 394 -0.84 -11.81 -11.67
C VAL A 394 -2.20 -12.42 -11.97
N TYR A 395 -2.21 -13.52 -12.74
CA TYR A 395 -3.45 -14.03 -13.35
C TYR A 395 -4.03 -15.26 -12.66
N SER A 396 -3.23 -16.01 -11.90
CA SER A 396 -3.67 -17.27 -11.31
C SER A 396 -3.64 -17.26 -9.77
N ALA A 397 -2.54 -16.80 -9.18
CA ALA A 397 -2.36 -16.81 -7.71
C ALA A 397 -3.32 -15.86 -6.97
N GLY A 398 -3.52 -16.13 -5.70
CA GLY A 398 -4.27 -15.31 -4.78
C GLY A 398 -3.64 -15.30 -3.37
N ARG A 399 -4.20 -14.54 -2.46
CA ARG A 399 -3.72 -14.45 -1.07
C ARG A 399 -3.61 -15.79 -0.36
N SER A 400 -4.46 -16.76 -0.69
CA SER A 400 -4.44 -18.12 -0.12
C SER A 400 -3.20 -18.92 -0.47
N ASP A 401 -2.47 -18.51 -1.51
CA ASP A 401 -1.27 -19.20 -1.99
C ASP A 401 0.01 -18.67 -1.30
N VAL A 402 -0.07 -17.56 -0.55
CA VAL A 402 1.01 -17.05 0.28
C VAL A 402 1.21 -17.95 1.50
N VAL A 403 2.38 -18.57 1.61
CA VAL A 403 2.70 -19.50 2.70
C VAL A 403 3.46 -18.83 3.83
N HIS A 404 4.44 -18.00 3.49
CA HIS A 404 5.27 -17.29 4.44
C HIS A 404 5.39 -15.82 4.05
N VAL A 405 5.39 -14.94 5.03
CA VAL A 405 5.69 -13.51 4.89
C VAL A 405 6.69 -13.12 5.95
N ILE A 406 7.80 -12.59 5.52
CA ILE A 406 8.88 -12.11 6.34
C ILE A 406 8.96 -10.59 6.18
N ALA A 407 8.87 -9.86 7.28
CA ALA A 407 9.03 -8.41 7.34
C ALA A 407 10.20 -8.05 8.26
N ARG A 408 11.17 -7.33 7.73
CA ARG A 408 12.41 -6.98 8.45
C ARG A 408 13.08 -8.20 9.12
N GLY A 409 13.12 -9.33 8.37
CA GLY A 409 13.74 -10.56 8.81
C GLY A 409 12.95 -11.36 9.86
N ARG A 410 11.73 -10.97 10.19
CA ARG A 410 10.86 -11.66 11.15
C ARG A 410 9.65 -12.25 10.42
N PRO A 411 9.32 -13.53 10.61
CA PRO A 411 8.06 -14.08 10.11
C PRO A 411 6.86 -13.37 10.73
N ILE A 412 6.00 -12.79 9.90
CA ILE A 412 4.69 -12.25 10.32
C ILE A 412 3.55 -13.15 9.87
N VAL A 413 3.81 -14.01 8.85
CA VAL A 413 2.95 -15.12 8.46
C VAL A 413 3.83 -16.36 8.32
N ALA A 414 3.42 -17.45 8.96
CA ALA A 414 4.08 -18.75 8.89
C ALA A 414 3.05 -19.86 8.59
N GLY A 415 3.30 -20.63 7.53
CA GLY A 415 2.38 -21.71 7.13
C GLY A 415 0.94 -21.23 6.91
N ARG A 416 0.73 -20.11 6.22
CA ARG A 416 -0.58 -19.45 5.95
C ARG A 416 -1.30 -18.94 7.21
N ARG A 417 -0.61 -18.75 8.31
CA ARG A 417 -1.19 -18.25 9.57
C ARG A 417 -0.48 -16.98 9.99
N ILE A 418 -1.27 -15.98 10.38
CA ILE A 418 -0.73 -14.78 11.04
C ILE A 418 -0.06 -15.18 12.37
N VAL A 419 1.11 -14.62 12.64
CA VAL A 419 1.88 -14.90 13.87
C VAL A 419 1.33 -14.12 15.06
N ALA A 420 0.91 -12.87 14.82
CA ALA A 420 0.30 -12.05 15.86
C ALA A 420 -1.06 -12.62 16.32
N ASP A 421 -1.35 -12.51 17.61
CA ASP A 421 -2.69 -12.85 18.12
C ASP A 421 -3.65 -11.66 17.92
N VAL A 422 -4.52 -11.77 16.92
CA VAL A 422 -5.53 -10.76 16.58
C VAL A 422 -6.95 -11.12 17.06
N ALA A 423 -7.09 -12.11 17.95
CA ALA A 423 -8.41 -12.57 18.39
C ALA A 423 -9.22 -11.47 19.10
N SER A 424 -8.57 -10.68 19.95
CA SER A 424 -9.19 -9.53 20.62
C SER A 424 -9.60 -8.42 19.64
N ASP A 425 -8.80 -8.17 18.60
CA ASP A 425 -9.09 -7.18 17.58
C ASP A 425 -10.31 -7.60 16.73
N ILE A 426 -10.38 -8.89 16.35
CA ILE A 426 -11.56 -9.46 15.67
C ILE A 426 -12.82 -9.28 16.53
N ALA A 427 -12.75 -9.57 17.84
CA ALA A 427 -13.89 -9.41 18.74
C ALA A 427 -14.33 -7.93 18.83
N ALA A 428 -13.38 -6.99 18.91
CA ALA A 428 -13.66 -5.56 18.94
C ALA A 428 -14.33 -5.08 17.63
N VAL A 429 -13.81 -5.49 16.47
CA VAL A 429 -14.41 -5.16 15.17
C VAL A 429 -15.84 -5.71 15.05
N ARG A 430 -16.07 -6.96 15.46
CA ARG A 430 -17.43 -7.55 15.50
C ARG A 430 -18.39 -6.78 16.40
N ALA A 431 -17.91 -6.30 17.55
CA ALA A 431 -18.72 -5.48 18.47
C ALA A 431 -19.11 -4.13 17.83
N VAL A 432 -18.19 -3.50 17.05
CA VAL A 432 -18.53 -2.29 16.28
C VAL A 432 -19.58 -2.61 15.21
N ALA A 433 -19.38 -3.68 14.44
CA ALA A 433 -20.33 -4.11 13.40
C ALA A 433 -21.72 -4.38 13.96
N ALA A 434 -21.81 -4.98 15.15
CA ALA A 434 -23.10 -5.21 15.83
C ALA A 434 -23.80 -3.90 16.20
N ARG A 435 -23.07 -2.88 16.66
CA ARG A 435 -23.63 -1.54 16.95
C ARG A 435 -24.13 -0.83 15.68
N ILE A 436 -23.34 -0.89 14.61
CA ILE A 436 -23.74 -0.30 13.30
C ILE A 436 -25.00 -0.99 12.77
N SER A 437 -25.10 -2.33 12.91
CA SER A 437 -26.28 -3.08 12.47
C SER A 437 -27.53 -2.82 13.28
N ALA A 438 -27.38 -2.43 14.53
CA ALA A 438 -28.50 -2.08 15.43
C ALA A 438 -28.97 -0.62 15.25
N SER A 439 -28.12 0.26 14.69
CA SER A 439 -28.50 1.64 14.33
C SER A 439 -29.01 1.63 12.88
N ASP A 440 -30.08 2.39 12.59
CA ASP A 440 -30.71 2.49 11.24
C ASP A 440 -29.82 3.17 10.18
N LEU A 441 -28.49 3.09 10.29
CA LEU A 441 -27.52 3.64 9.33
C LEU A 441 -27.50 2.88 7.98
N ARG A 442 -28.40 1.92 7.75
CA ARG A 442 -28.54 1.14 6.50
C ARG A 442 -29.47 1.79 5.45
N THR A 443 -30.06 2.92 5.72
CA THR A 443 -31.01 3.60 4.79
C THR A 443 -30.38 4.71 3.95
#